data_dfb19d1de83988746650adc8c8490c8f
#
_entry.id   dfb19d1de83988746650adc8c8490c8f
#
_cell.length_a   1.000
_cell.length_b   1.000
_cell.length_c   1.000
_cell.angle_alpha   90.00
_cell.angle_beta   90.00
_cell.angle_gamma   90.00
#
_symmetry.space_group_name_H-M   'P 1'
#
loop_
_entity.id
_entity.type
_entity.pdbx_description
1 polymer ?
#
loop_
_entity_poly.entity_id
_entity_poly.type
_entity_poly.pdbx_seq_one_letter_code
_entity_poly.pdbx_strand_id
1 'polypeptide(L)'
;MYRATRDDIKLLMQREKNIYVKIEVKDKEFKTLQEVSGECLSFNYDISSDSGIRRSGNLTVHIKEKNFEYSFASLFWMDKIIYVSIGYKNMRTGVIHYYPVAHFLITENSVSYNATTNELTMTLVDLMAMFTGERGGYLVGSATKVFRYGDKPVEESTESDVPVRIRSAIVDTVVQLGEWNKYRIDDVGYDVPYDIEFGAGVTVFEIIDELVNLYPAWEFFFDEEGTFICQEIPTCVDDPIQVDDSVLENLIIEEPYSNSFSEVYNITEVFGKCWETDYFCDNTTASGAQYNATLNVTNFVYQNNKYYGFTVPAANKANATLKINDLEVYPIVNVDDSSIAEGTMLANHSYVVKFYNKKFYLQGQYQIHAIATLWDEKPSPAVQQRYKTKYNCNNMSFVVKPDNPYTIDKIGPVVAQTIEDDVIWTDKDCLQRAEYENWKTTVLSNQVSMQTVAIPWLDVNQKIKHHLAKQQTEGQYIVKSISHDVMGGTMSVEMIDFYPLYPYITTDQALANSQKAKAILI
;
A
#
# COMPACT_ATOMS: atom_id res chain seq x y z
N MET A 1 -3.31 -16.91 -11.83
CA MET A 1 -3.28 -17.67 -10.56
C MET A 1 -3.71 -19.11 -10.82
N TYR A 2 -2.83 -20.06 -10.55
CA TYR A 2 -3.07 -21.49 -10.75
C TYR A 2 -4.15 -22.02 -9.79
N ARG A 3 -5.06 -22.86 -10.30
CA ARG A 3 -6.05 -23.54 -9.47
C ARG A 3 -5.70 -25.03 -9.40
N ALA A 4 -5.36 -25.48 -8.21
CA ALA A 4 -4.99 -26.86 -7.98
C ALA A 4 -6.17 -27.82 -8.28
N THR A 5 -5.87 -28.90 -8.97
CA THR A 5 -6.79 -29.99 -9.26
C THR A 5 -6.64 -31.13 -8.24
N ARG A 6 -7.60 -32.06 -8.22
CA ARG A 6 -7.47 -33.26 -7.38
C ARG A 6 -6.23 -34.10 -7.72
N ASP A 7 -5.78 -34.06 -8.98
CA ASP A 7 -4.60 -34.81 -9.41
C ASP A 7 -3.31 -34.12 -8.98
N ASP A 8 -3.27 -32.80 -8.91
CA ASP A 8 -2.15 -32.04 -8.31
C ASP A 8 -2.00 -32.37 -6.83
N ILE A 9 -3.11 -32.43 -6.08
CA ILE A 9 -3.07 -32.83 -4.66
C ILE A 9 -2.57 -34.28 -4.50
N LYS A 10 -3.00 -35.23 -5.34
CA LYS A 10 -2.47 -36.61 -5.32
C LYS A 10 -0.98 -36.65 -5.64
N LEU A 11 -0.54 -35.80 -6.57
CA LEU A 11 0.87 -35.67 -6.92
C LEU A 11 1.68 -35.15 -5.74
N LEU A 12 1.17 -34.12 -5.06
CA LEU A 12 1.80 -33.54 -3.88
C LEU A 12 1.87 -34.53 -2.70
N MET A 13 0.89 -35.42 -2.55
CA MET A 13 0.81 -36.42 -1.47
C MET A 13 1.64 -37.69 -1.73
N GLN A 14 2.40 -37.77 -2.82
CA GLN A 14 3.31 -38.91 -3.07
C GLN A 14 4.43 -38.95 -2.02
N ARG A 15 4.83 -40.15 -1.58
CA ARG A 15 5.91 -40.35 -0.60
C ARG A 15 7.26 -39.94 -1.14
N GLU A 16 7.51 -40.24 -2.41
CA GLU A 16 8.75 -39.88 -3.10
C GLU A 16 8.46 -38.75 -4.09
N LYS A 17 9.28 -37.73 -4.06
CA LYS A 17 9.14 -36.57 -4.92
C LYS A 17 10.41 -36.39 -5.74
N ASN A 18 10.28 -36.55 -7.05
CA ASN A 18 11.34 -36.18 -7.99
C ASN A 18 10.98 -34.81 -8.54
N ILE A 19 11.78 -33.81 -8.16
CA ILE A 19 11.61 -32.43 -8.53
C ILE A 19 12.51 -32.09 -9.70
N TYR A 20 11.99 -31.35 -10.65
CA TYR A 20 12.68 -30.88 -11.85
C TYR A 20 12.53 -29.38 -11.96
N VAL A 21 13.58 -28.70 -12.37
CA VAL A 21 13.48 -27.26 -12.68
C VAL A 21 13.60 -27.13 -14.19
N LYS A 22 12.59 -26.57 -14.82
CA LYS A 22 12.59 -26.23 -16.24
C LYS A 22 12.91 -24.75 -16.38
N ILE A 23 13.96 -24.45 -17.12
CA ILE A 23 14.45 -23.11 -17.40
C ILE A 23 14.39 -22.88 -18.90
N GLU A 24 13.60 -21.88 -19.29
CA GLU A 24 13.56 -21.41 -20.68
C GLU A 24 14.10 -19.98 -20.73
N VAL A 25 15.13 -19.78 -21.54
CA VAL A 25 15.63 -18.45 -21.83
C VAL A 25 14.85 -17.89 -23.01
N LYS A 26 14.24 -16.73 -22.81
CA LYS A 26 13.37 -16.07 -23.80
C LYS A 26 13.93 -14.70 -24.18
N ASP A 27 13.56 -14.24 -25.36
CA ASP A 27 13.77 -12.85 -25.76
C ASP A 27 12.69 -11.92 -25.16
N LYS A 28 12.80 -10.63 -25.44
CA LYS A 28 11.87 -9.61 -24.98
C LYS A 28 10.44 -9.77 -25.53
N GLU A 29 10.26 -10.49 -26.62
CA GLU A 29 8.97 -10.87 -27.21
C GLU A 29 8.42 -12.19 -26.62
N PHE A 30 9.00 -12.72 -25.55
CA PHE A 30 8.65 -13.99 -24.88
C PHE A 30 8.85 -15.26 -25.73
N LYS A 31 9.59 -15.17 -26.84
CA LYS A 31 9.92 -16.33 -27.63
C LYS A 31 11.07 -17.10 -26.99
N THR A 32 10.88 -18.39 -26.79
CA THR A 32 11.92 -19.27 -26.24
C THR A 32 13.09 -19.37 -27.22
N LEU A 33 14.28 -18.99 -26.76
CA LEU A 33 15.53 -19.09 -27.46
C LEU A 33 16.19 -20.46 -27.21
N GLN A 34 16.18 -20.87 -25.95
CA GLN A 34 16.79 -22.12 -25.52
C GLN A 34 16.16 -22.63 -24.21
N GLU A 35 16.14 -23.95 -24.04
CA GLU A 35 15.83 -24.62 -22.79
C GLU A 35 17.13 -25.17 -22.17
N VAL A 36 17.36 -24.89 -20.88
CA VAL A 36 18.56 -25.26 -20.14
C VAL A 36 18.26 -26.06 -18.87
N SER A 37 17.13 -26.71 -18.83
CA SER A 37 16.56 -27.37 -17.66
C SER A 37 17.44 -28.41 -16.99
N GLY A 38 18.24 -29.15 -17.75
CA GLY A 38 19.14 -30.20 -17.24
C GLY A 38 20.43 -29.67 -16.59
N GLU A 39 20.60 -28.39 -16.49
CA GLU A 39 21.82 -27.71 -16.06
C GLU A 39 21.63 -26.91 -14.77
N CYS A 40 20.42 -26.91 -14.20
CA CYS A 40 20.13 -26.28 -12.93
C CYS A 40 20.80 -27.03 -11.78
N LEU A 41 21.65 -26.31 -11.03
CA LEU A 41 22.31 -26.84 -9.83
C LEU A 41 21.54 -26.43 -8.57
N SER A 42 21.06 -25.21 -8.50
CA SER A 42 20.22 -24.72 -7.41
C SER A 42 19.25 -23.66 -7.90
N PHE A 43 18.08 -23.64 -7.31
CA PHE A 43 17.09 -22.59 -7.49
C PHE A 43 16.32 -22.39 -6.18
N ASN A 44 16.43 -21.20 -5.64
CA ASN A 44 15.65 -20.75 -4.48
C ASN A 44 14.94 -19.47 -4.88
N TYR A 45 13.69 -19.29 -4.44
CA TYR A 45 12.95 -18.07 -4.71
C TYR A 45 12.02 -17.72 -3.58
N ASP A 46 11.78 -16.42 -3.46
CA ASP A 46 10.91 -15.82 -2.47
C ASP A 46 9.72 -15.14 -3.15
N ILE A 47 8.56 -15.19 -2.51
CA ILE A 47 7.36 -14.45 -2.90
C ILE A 47 6.93 -13.64 -1.70
N SER A 48 6.68 -12.34 -1.87
CA SER A 48 6.23 -11.45 -0.81
C SER A 48 5.07 -10.56 -1.27
N SER A 49 4.04 -10.44 -0.44
CA SER A 49 2.93 -9.52 -0.70
C SER A 49 3.29 -8.07 -0.40
N ASP A 50 4.30 -7.84 0.43
CA ASP A 50 4.65 -6.52 0.96
C ASP A 50 5.82 -5.89 0.19
N SER A 51 6.30 -6.57 -0.87
CA SER A 51 7.37 -6.09 -1.73
C SER A 51 6.81 -5.59 -3.06
N GLY A 52 7.31 -4.44 -3.53
CA GLY A 52 6.99 -3.95 -4.87
C GLY A 52 7.39 -4.95 -5.97
N ILE A 53 8.49 -5.68 -5.78
CA ILE A 53 8.87 -6.84 -6.60
C ILE A 53 8.35 -8.08 -5.87
N ARG A 54 7.31 -8.70 -6.42
CA ARG A 54 6.61 -9.81 -5.75
C ARG A 54 7.45 -11.07 -5.67
N ARG A 55 8.24 -11.38 -6.72
CA ARG A 55 9.06 -12.58 -6.79
C ARG A 55 10.51 -12.25 -7.06
N SER A 56 11.39 -12.83 -6.26
CA SER A 56 12.83 -12.75 -6.44
C SER A 56 13.47 -14.12 -6.21
N GLY A 57 14.67 -14.35 -6.71
CA GLY A 57 15.31 -15.65 -6.50
C GLY A 57 16.78 -15.69 -6.88
N ASN A 58 17.41 -16.80 -6.55
CA ASN A 58 18.78 -17.09 -6.91
C ASN A 58 18.83 -18.38 -7.72
N LEU A 59 19.45 -18.31 -8.87
CA LEU A 59 19.61 -19.44 -9.80
C LEU A 59 21.09 -19.71 -10.05
N THR A 60 21.49 -20.96 -9.89
CA THR A 60 22.82 -21.44 -10.28
C THR A 60 22.67 -22.50 -11.37
N VAL A 61 23.33 -22.29 -12.50
CA VAL A 61 23.34 -23.21 -13.63
C VAL A 61 24.76 -23.65 -13.96
N HIS A 62 24.90 -24.89 -14.40
CA HIS A 62 26.16 -25.40 -14.93
C HIS A 62 26.31 -25.04 -16.41
N ILE A 63 27.43 -24.41 -16.76
CA ILE A 63 27.75 -24.00 -18.13
C ILE A 63 28.61 -25.06 -18.79
N LYS A 64 28.13 -25.63 -19.89
CA LYS A 64 28.85 -26.69 -20.65
C LYS A 64 29.91 -26.16 -21.61
N GLU A 65 29.84 -24.86 -21.91
CA GLU A 65 30.78 -24.23 -22.84
C GLU A 65 32.16 -24.10 -22.20
N LYS A 66 33.19 -24.61 -22.88
CA LYS A 66 34.56 -24.63 -22.33
C LYS A 66 35.22 -23.25 -22.19
N ASN A 67 34.79 -22.27 -22.94
CA ASN A 67 35.32 -20.90 -22.93
C ASN A 67 34.19 -19.91 -22.77
N PHE A 68 33.37 -20.10 -21.73
CA PHE A 68 32.26 -19.19 -21.44
C PHE A 68 32.79 -17.82 -21.03
N GLU A 69 32.34 -16.81 -21.71
CA GLU A 69 32.55 -15.40 -21.35
C GLU A 69 31.19 -14.73 -21.18
N TYR A 70 30.97 -14.12 -20.03
CA TYR A 70 29.74 -13.35 -19.79
C TYR A 70 29.79 -12.04 -20.58
N SER A 71 29.02 -11.95 -21.64
CA SER A 71 28.98 -10.84 -22.57
C SER A 71 27.57 -10.68 -23.17
N PHE A 72 27.37 -9.63 -23.96
CA PHE A 72 26.08 -9.38 -24.66
C PHE A 72 25.66 -10.53 -25.60
N ALA A 73 26.57 -11.38 -26.01
CA ALA A 73 26.28 -12.57 -26.82
C ALA A 73 25.89 -13.78 -25.98
N SER A 74 26.01 -13.69 -24.65
CA SER A 74 25.71 -14.81 -23.75
C SER A 74 24.23 -15.08 -23.69
N LEU A 75 23.86 -16.35 -23.56
CA LEU A 75 22.47 -16.78 -23.37
C LEU A 75 21.81 -16.14 -22.13
N PHE A 76 22.60 -15.90 -21.09
CA PHE A 76 22.12 -15.28 -19.81
C PHE A 76 22.52 -13.82 -19.71
N TRP A 77 22.38 -13.04 -20.77
CA TRP A 77 22.60 -11.60 -20.72
C TRP A 77 21.38 -10.85 -20.19
N MET A 78 21.59 -9.64 -19.73
CA MET A 78 20.57 -8.78 -19.12
C MET A 78 19.35 -8.48 -20.00
N ASP A 79 19.42 -8.67 -21.32
CA ASP A 79 18.31 -8.47 -22.26
C ASP A 79 17.39 -9.70 -22.38
N LYS A 80 17.69 -10.77 -21.64
CA LYS A 80 16.93 -12.02 -21.68
C LYS A 80 15.96 -12.12 -20.52
N ILE A 81 14.89 -12.85 -20.76
CA ILE A 81 13.89 -13.24 -19.77
C ILE A 81 14.10 -14.70 -19.42
N ILE A 82 14.20 -14.99 -18.14
CA ILE A 82 14.38 -16.34 -17.62
C ILE A 82 13.03 -16.84 -17.10
N TYR A 83 12.41 -17.74 -17.84
CA TYR A 83 11.16 -18.37 -17.41
C TYR A 83 11.45 -19.68 -16.69
N VAL A 84 10.96 -19.77 -15.45
CA VAL A 84 11.21 -20.93 -14.60
C VAL A 84 9.90 -21.63 -14.27
N SER A 85 9.92 -22.96 -14.36
CA SER A 85 8.82 -23.82 -13.91
C SER A 85 9.36 -24.97 -13.07
N ILE A 86 8.60 -25.35 -12.04
CA ILE A 86 8.93 -26.48 -11.16
C ILE A 86 8.13 -27.70 -11.60
N GLY A 87 8.81 -28.80 -11.87
CA GLY A 87 8.20 -30.05 -12.31
C GLY A 87 8.16 -31.10 -11.21
N TYR A 88 7.01 -31.72 -11.02
CA TYR A 88 6.83 -32.88 -10.17
C TYR A 88 6.52 -34.12 -11.02
N LYS A 89 7.33 -35.18 -10.85
CA LYS A 89 7.09 -36.41 -11.55
C LYS A 89 6.05 -37.26 -10.87
N ASN A 90 5.04 -37.67 -11.63
CA ASN A 90 4.09 -38.64 -11.16
C ASN A 90 4.74 -40.03 -11.21
N MET A 91 5.03 -40.61 -10.06
CA MET A 91 5.77 -41.88 -9.93
C MET A 91 4.98 -43.07 -10.52
N ARG A 92 3.68 -42.97 -10.67
CA ARG A 92 2.83 -44.01 -11.24
C ARG A 92 2.80 -43.98 -12.76
N THR A 93 2.76 -42.78 -13.36
CA THR A 93 2.62 -42.61 -14.81
C THR A 93 3.93 -42.26 -15.50
N GLY A 94 4.94 -41.80 -14.74
CA GLY A 94 6.20 -41.28 -15.25
C GLY A 94 6.11 -39.87 -15.86
N VAL A 95 4.94 -39.27 -15.92
CA VAL A 95 4.72 -37.93 -16.49
C VAL A 95 5.18 -36.86 -15.51
N ILE A 96 5.83 -35.82 -15.98
CA ILE A 96 6.23 -34.65 -15.21
C ILE A 96 5.17 -33.56 -15.43
N HIS A 97 4.60 -33.05 -14.33
CA HIS A 97 3.69 -31.92 -14.33
C HIS A 97 4.47 -30.68 -13.94
N TYR A 98 4.49 -29.66 -14.79
CA TYR A 98 5.20 -28.40 -14.57
C TYR A 98 4.26 -27.33 -14.07
N TYR A 99 4.68 -26.62 -13.01
CA TYR A 99 4.02 -25.47 -12.42
C TYR A 99 4.87 -24.23 -12.71
N PRO A 100 4.31 -23.22 -13.36
CA PRO A 100 5.04 -21.99 -13.65
C PRO A 100 5.35 -21.23 -12.36
N VAL A 101 6.55 -20.66 -12.28
CA VAL A 101 6.95 -19.79 -11.15
C VAL A 101 6.88 -18.34 -11.54
N ALA A 102 7.66 -17.92 -12.52
CA ALA A 102 7.64 -16.55 -13.03
C ALA A 102 8.49 -16.40 -14.31
N HIS A 103 8.31 -15.25 -14.96
CA HIS A 103 9.27 -14.66 -15.87
C HIS A 103 10.17 -13.73 -15.06
N PHE A 104 11.46 -14.01 -15.06
CA PHE A 104 12.46 -13.26 -14.30
C PHE A 104 13.39 -12.47 -15.20
N LEU A 105 13.86 -11.36 -14.67
CA LEU A 105 14.96 -10.56 -15.20
C LEU A 105 16.21 -10.79 -14.36
N ILE A 106 17.37 -10.72 -14.99
CA ILE A 106 18.66 -10.79 -14.29
C ILE A 106 19.00 -9.39 -13.78
N THR A 107 19.32 -9.23 -12.51
CA THR A 107 19.76 -7.94 -11.95
C THR A 107 21.20 -7.62 -12.33
N GLU A 108 21.53 -6.34 -12.55
CA GLU A 108 22.78 -5.90 -13.15
C GLU A 108 24.06 -6.32 -12.41
N ASN A 109 24.00 -6.39 -11.08
CA ASN A 109 25.20 -6.61 -10.24
C ASN A 109 25.30 -8.03 -9.66
N SER A 110 24.54 -8.99 -10.18
CA SER A 110 24.33 -10.27 -9.51
C SER A 110 24.85 -11.49 -10.27
N VAL A 111 25.52 -11.32 -11.39
CA VAL A 111 26.02 -12.45 -12.16
C VAL A 111 27.45 -12.77 -11.74
N SER A 112 27.67 -13.99 -11.28
CA SER A 112 28.99 -14.51 -10.92
C SER A 112 29.28 -15.81 -11.64
N TYR A 113 30.38 -15.88 -12.35
CA TYR A 113 30.86 -17.11 -13.02
C TYR A 113 32.10 -17.65 -12.34
N ASN A 114 32.03 -18.91 -11.94
CA ASN A 114 33.16 -19.68 -11.41
C ASN A 114 33.75 -20.60 -12.49
N ALA A 115 34.89 -20.21 -13.05
CA ALA A 115 35.53 -20.97 -14.11
C ALA A 115 36.11 -22.34 -13.67
N THR A 116 36.27 -22.55 -12.35
CA THR A 116 36.77 -23.85 -11.84
C THR A 116 35.66 -24.90 -11.81
N THR A 117 34.46 -24.52 -11.45
CA THR A 117 33.29 -25.40 -11.37
C THR A 117 32.37 -25.29 -12.58
N ASN A 118 32.61 -24.31 -13.45
CA ASN A 118 31.75 -23.94 -14.58
C ASN A 118 30.31 -23.58 -14.12
N GLU A 119 30.19 -22.89 -13.01
CA GLU A 119 28.91 -22.48 -12.42
C GLU A 119 28.64 -20.99 -12.66
N LEU A 120 27.48 -20.70 -13.18
CA LEU A 120 26.96 -19.34 -13.31
C LEU A 120 25.86 -19.15 -12.30
N THR A 121 26.07 -18.23 -11.35
CA THR A 121 25.07 -17.83 -10.35
C THR A 121 24.53 -16.46 -10.70
N MET A 122 23.22 -16.30 -10.61
CA MET A 122 22.53 -15.06 -10.90
C MET A 122 21.37 -14.82 -9.93
N THR A 123 21.16 -13.56 -9.58
CA THR A 123 19.97 -13.13 -8.86
C THR A 123 18.90 -12.72 -9.86
N LEU A 124 17.69 -13.13 -9.60
CA LEU A 124 16.53 -12.96 -10.46
C LEU A 124 15.47 -12.12 -9.73
N VAL A 125 14.83 -11.25 -10.46
CA VAL A 125 13.67 -10.47 -10.01
C VAL A 125 12.56 -10.56 -11.05
N ASP A 126 11.32 -10.42 -10.65
CA ASP A 126 10.22 -10.48 -11.60
C ASP A 126 10.16 -9.25 -12.52
N LEU A 127 9.21 -9.23 -13.45
CA LEU A 127 9.07 -8.19 -14.46
C LEU A 127 8.74 -6.81 -13.87
N MET A 128 8.33 -6.71 -12.59
CA MET A 128 8.08 -5.45 -11.93
C MET A 128 9.35 -4.58 -11.82
N ALA A 129 10.52 -5.21 -11.85
CA ALA A 129 11.80 -4.50 -11.87
C ALA A 129 11.93 -3.49 -13.04
N MET A 130 11.16 -3.67 -14.12
CA MET A 130 11.07 -2.69 -15.21
C MET A 130 10.30 -1.41 -14.83
N PHE A 131 9.50 -1.46 -13.76
CA PHE A 131 8.66 -0.36 -13.31
C PHE A 131 9.18 0.32 -12.04
N THR A 132 9.96 -0.39 -11.22
CA THR A 132 10.43 0.07 -9.89
C THR A 132 11.70 0.91 -9.92
N GLY A 133 12.34 1.08 -11.07
CA GLY A 133 13.63 1.76 -11.19
C GLY A 133 14.85 0.82 -11.19
N GLU A 134 14.71 -0.46 -10.81
CA GLU A 134 15.85 -1.42 -10.84
C GLU A 134 16.35 -1.69 -12.25
N ARG A 135 15.44 -1.80 -13.21
CA ARG A 135 15.75 -2.07 -14.63
C ARG A 135 15.20 -0.99 -15.56
N GLY A 136 14.81 0.16 -15.03
CA GLY A 136 14.16 1.25 -15.75
C GLY A 136 12.88 1.69 -15.06
N GLY A 137 11.97 2.35 -15.81
CA GLY A 137 10.67 2.77 -15.28
C GLY A 137 10.63 4.18 -14.70
N TYR A 138 11.73 4.93 -14.73
CA TYR A 138 11.74 6.34 -14.34
C TYR A 138 11.15 7.24 -15.44
N LEU A 139 10.38 8.25 -15.04
CA LEU A 139 9.97 9.32 -15.94
C LEU A 139 11.17 10.16 -16.36
N VAL A 140 11.33 10.34 -17.67
CA VAL A 140 12.48 11.00 -18.28
C VAL A 140 12.25 12.51 -18.45
N GLY A 141 13.27 13.31 -18.10
CA GLY A 141 13.30 14.74 -18.39
C GLY A 141 12.31 15.55 -17.58
N SER A 142 11.58 16.44 -18.23
CA SER A 142 10.54 17.28 -17.63
C SER A 142 9.13 16.68 -17.81
N ALA A 143 9.04 15.40 -18.13
CA ALA A 143 7.74 14.77 -18.32
C ALA A 143 6.95 14.82 -17.02
N THR A 144 5.75 15.33 -17.09
CA THR A 144 4.79 15.37 -16.00
C THR A 144 3.57 14.57 -16.42
N LYS A 145 3.20 13.58 -15.62
CA LYS A 145 1.94 12.87 -15.80
C LYS A 145 0.90 13.50 -14.87
N VAL A 146 -0.23 13.87 -15.44
CA VAL A 146 -1.34 14.49 -14.70
C VAL A 146 -2.58 13.67 -14.97
N PHE A 147 -3.24 13.23 -13.90
CA PHE A 147 -4.60 12.70 -13.95
C PHE A 147 -5.52 13.76 -13.37
N ARG A 148 -6.43 14.25 -14.19
CA ARG A 148 -7.28 15.40 -13.85
C ARG A 148 -8.65 14.97 -13.40
N TYR A 149 -9.12 15.65 -12.38
CA TYR A 149 -10.49 15.59 -11.93
C TYR A 149 -11.33 16.68 -12.64
N GLY A 150 -12.58 16.35 -13.01
CA GLY A 150 -13.42 17.21 -13.84
C GLY A 150 -14.13 18.37 -13.11
N ASP A 151 -14.00 18.48 -11.78
CA ASP A 151 -14.71 19.50 -11.00
C ASP A 151 -13.85 20.76 -10.74
N LYS A 152 -13.07 21.18 -11.71
CA LYS A 152 -12.35 22.45 -11.62
C LYS A 152 -13.30 23.65 -11.70
N PRO A 153 -12.94 24.77 -11.03
CA PRO A 153 -13.65 26.03 -11.24
C PRO A 153 -13.74 26.36 -12.74
N VAL A 154 -14.87 26.87 -13.17
CA VAL A 154 -15.16 27.17 -14.58
C VAL A 154 -14.09 28.05 -15.23
N GLU A 155 -13.42 28.89 -14.44
CA GLU A 155 -12.34 29.78 -14.88
C GLU A 155 -11.02 29.04 -15.21
N GLU A 156 -10.85 27.82 -14.67
CA GLU A 156 -9.66 26.99 -14.87
C GLU A 156 -9.96 25.70 -15.64
N SER A 157 -11.23 25.40 -15.90
CA SER A 157 -11.63 24.19 -16.62
C SER A 157 -11.42 24.35 -18.13
N THR A 158 -10.87 23.31 -18.74
CA THR A 158 -10.79 23.16 -20.19
C THR A 158 -11.70 22.02 -20.62
N GLU A 159 -12.05 21.94 -21.91
CA GLU A 159 -12.86 20.81 -22.44
C GLU A 159 -12.19 19.43 -22.22
N SER A 160 -10.91 19.41 -21.85
CA SER A 160 -10.16 18.20 -21.49
C SER A 160 -10.29 17.77 -20.03
N ASP A 161 -10.89 18.59 -19.16
CA ASP A 161 -11.02 18.31 -17.73
C ASP A 161 -12.20 17.36 -17.45
N VAL A 162 -12.17 16.19 -18.07
CA VAL A 162 -13.14 15.10 -17.83
C VAL A 162 -12.56 14.18 -16.78
N PRO A 163 -13.35 13.72 -15.79
CA PRO A 163 -12.89 12.74 -14.81
C PRO A 163 -12.31 11.50 -15.51
N VAL A 164 -11.12 11.10 -15.11
CA VAL A 164 -10.46 9.91 -15.65
C VAL A 164 -10.78 8.73 -14.76
N ARG A 165 -11.23 7.63 -15.33
CA ARG A 165 -11.39 6.37 -14.61
C ARG A 165 -10.04 5.92 -14.04
N ILE A 166 -9.99 5.52 -12.78
CA ILE A 166 -8.76 4.99 -12.15
C ILE A 166 -8.20 3.82 -12.97
N ARG A 167 -9.06 2.90 -13.41
CA ARG A 167 -8.65 1.82 -14.31
C ARG A 167 -7.98 2.34 -15.58
N SER A 168 -8.55 3.36 -16.20
CA SER A 168 -7.99 3.94 -17.45
C SER A 168 -6.65 4.62 -17.19
N ALA A 169 -6.49 5.28 -16.04
CA ALA A 169 -5.24 5.90 -15.62
C ALA A 169 -4.14 4.84 -15.42
N ILE A 170 -4.46 3.70 -14.78
CA ILE A 170 -3.52 2.58 -14.60
C ILE A 170 -3.18 1.96 -15.96
N VAL A 171 -4.16 1.71 -16.83
CA VAL A 171 -3.92 1.17 -18.19
C VAL A 171 -3.00 2.09 -18.97
N ASP A 172 -3.27 3.40 -18.97
CA ASP A 172 -2.45 4.39 -19.66
C ASP A 172 -1.02 4.41 -19.11
N THR A 173 -0.85 4.32 -17.81
CA THR A 173 0.47 4.26 -17.16
C THR A 173 1.23 2.99 -17.57
N VAL A 174 0.59 1.83 -17.51
CA VAL A 174 1.21 0.54 -17.88
C VAL A 174 1.59 0.51 -19.36
N VAL A 175 0.70 0.98 -20.25
CA VAL A 175 0.90 0.88 -21.69
C VAL A 175 1.81 1.98 -22.23
N GLN A 176 1.62 3.24 -21.79
CA GLN A 176 2.33 4.39 -22.37
C GLN A 176 3.68 4.65 -21.68
N LEU A 177 3.73 4.50 -20.37
CA LEU A 177 4.96 4.75 -19.60
C LEU A 177 5.75 3.47 -19.34
N GLY A 178 5.05 2.37 -19.06
CA GLY A 178 5.65 1.06 -18.84
C GLY A 178 5.93 0.27 -20.12
N GLU A 179 5.44 0.73 -21.28
CA GLU A 179 5.56 0.06 -22.59
C GLU A 179 5.10 -1.41 -22.56
N TRP A 180 4.12 -1.73 -21.71
CA TRP A 180 3.66 -3.08 -21.49
C TRP A 180 2.22 -3.31 -21.96
N ASN A 181 1.99 -4.27 -22.85
CA ASN A 181 0.69 -4.47 -23.51
C ASN A 181 -0.06 -5.74 -23.04
N LYS A 182 0.57 -6.59 -22.22
CA LYS A 182 -0.06 -7.80 -21.70
C LYS A 182 -0.55 -7.57 -20.26
N TYR A 183 -1.82 -7.19 -20.12
CA TYR A 183 -2.37 -6.84 -18.81
C TYR A 183 -3.80 -7.32 -18.60
N ARG A 184 -4.17 -7.48 -17.34
CA ARG A 184 -5.54 -7.63 -16.83
C ARG A 184 -5.71 -6.68 -15.65
N ILE A 185 -6.52 -5.66 -15.83
CA ILE A 185 -6.78 -4.64 -14.82
C ILE A 185 -8.29 -4.59 -14.63
N ASP A 186 -8.75 -5.02 -13.45
CA ASP A 186 -10.15 -5.04 -13.11
C ASP A 186 -10.67 -3.61 -12.86
N ASP A 187 -11.95 -3.37 -13.10
CA ASP A 187 -12.55 -2.05 -12.97
C ASP A 187 -13.35 -1.93 -11.68
N VAL A 188 -12.88 -1.08 -10.77
CA VAL A 188 -13.60 -0.72 -9.54
C VAL A 188 -14.73 0.28 -9.77
N GLY A 189 -14.78 0.86 -10.96
CA GLY A 189 -15.82 1.80 -11.36
C GLY A 189 -15.73 3.19 -10.73
N TYR A 190 -14.57 3.60 -10.20
CA TYR A 190 -14.32 4.93 -9.64
C TYR A 190 -13.50 5.79 -10.59
N ASP A 191 -13.65 7.10 -10.44
CA ASP A 191 -12.87 8.10 -11.14
C ASP A 191 -11.74 8.62 -10.25
N VAL A 192 -10.69 9.17 -10.86
CA VAL A 192 -9.63 9.87 -10.13
C VAL A 192 -10.26 11.06 -9.41
N PRO A 193 -10.13 11.17 -8.08
CA PRO A 193 -10.94 12.10 -7.27
C PRO A 193 -10.45 13.55 -7.33
N TYR A 194 -9.20 13.79 -7.70
CA TYR A 194 -8.56 15.11 -7.78
C TYR A 194 -7.40 15.06 -8.78
N ASP A 195 -6.78 16.20 -9.03
CA ASP A 195 -5.61 16.27 -9.90
C ASP A 195 -4.40 15.63 -9.21
N ILE A 196 -3.77 14.67 -9.89
CA ILE A 196 -2.55 14.00 -9.44
C ILE A 196 -1.45 14.30 -10.44
N GLU A 197 -0.33 14.84 -9.98
CA GLU A 197 0.82 15.22 -10.79
C GLU A 197 2.05 14.42 -10.39
N PHE A 198 2.75 13.92 -11.40
CA PHE A 198 4.01 13.20 -11.23
C PHE A 198 5.12 13.88 -12.03
N GLY A 199 6.20 14.20 -11.36
CA GLY A 199 7.35 14.86 -11.96
C GLY A 199 8.43 13.91 -12.48
N ALA A 200 9.52 14.49 -12.96
CA ALA A 200 10.71 13.73 -13.34
C ALA A 200 11.33 12.99 -12.15
N GLY A 201 11.77 11.77 -12.38
CA GLY A 201 12.40 10.92 -11.37
C GLY A 201 11.43 10.02 -10.60
N VAL A 202 10.13 10.16 -10.81
CA VAL A 202 9.12 9.21 -10.32
C VAL A 202 9.12 7.96 -11.20
N THR A 203 8.88 6.80 -10.60
CA THR A 203 8.80 5.53 -11.32
C THR A 203 7.38 5.21 -11.77
N VAL A 204 7.26 4.36 -12.78
CA VAL A 204 5.96 3.81 -13.22
C VAL A 204 5.27 3.08 -12.07
N PHE A 205 6.04 2.38 -11.23
CA PHE A 205 5.54 1.70 -10.04
C PHE A 205 4.88 2.68 -9.05
N GLU A 206 5.56 3.77 -8.70
CA GLU A 206 5.03 4.79 -7.76
C GLU A 206 3.74 5.42 -8.27
N ILE A 207 3.61 5.65 -9.59
CA ILE A 207 2.36 6.15 -10.18
C ILE A 207 1.22 5.15 -10.01
N ILE A 208 1.48 3.86 -10.28
CA ILE A 208 0.47 2.81 -10.14
C ILE A 208 0.08 2.63 -8.68
N ASP A 209 1.07 2.64 -7.79
CA ASP A 209 0.86 2.48 -6.35
C ASP A 209 -0.03 3.59 -5.78
N GLU A 210 0.22 4.84 -6.16
CA GLU A 210 -0.63 5.97 -5.75
C GLU A 210 -2.06 5.84 -6.28
N LEU A 211 -2.24 5.43 -7.54
CA LEU A 211 -3.56 5.20 -8.12
C LEU A 211 -4.30 4.03 -7.46
N VAL A 212 -3.60 2.96 -7.10
CA VAL A 212 -4.19 1.79 -6.43
C VAL A 212 -4.56 2.11 -4.99
N ASN A 213 -3.77 2.94 -4.30
CA ASN A 213 -4.07 3.38 -2.95
C ASN A 213 -5.33 4.27 -2.82
N LEU A 214 -5.93 4.71 -3.94
CA LEU A 214 -7.22 5.41 -3.93
C LEU A 214 -8.40 4.49 -3.57
N TYR A 215 -8.24 3.19 -3.52
CA TYR A 215 -9.28 2.24 -3.13
C TYR A 215 -8.74 1.06 -2.31
N PRO A 216 -9.53 0.52 -1.36
CA PRO A 216 -9.04 -0.43 -0.39
C PRO A 216 -8.78 -1.82 -0.98
N ALA A 217 -7.81 -2.52 -0.40
CA ALA A 217 -7.54 -3.94 -0.60
C ALA A 217 -7.32 -4.36 -2.05
N TRP A 218 -6.60 -3.56 -2.80
CA TRP A 218 -6.16 -3.90 -4.14
C TRP A 218 -4.67 -4.20 -4.18
N GLU A 219 -4.29 -5.04 -5.14
CA GLU A 219 -2.90 -5.41 -5.41
C GLU A 219 -2.60 -5.30 -6.89
N PHE A 220 -1.34 -5.06 -7.22
CA PHE A 220 -0.84 -5.15 -8.58
C PHE A 220 0.49 -5.89 -8.61
N PHE A 221 0.69 -6.70 -9.64
CA PHE A 221 1.87 -7.53 -9.79
C PHE A 221 1.94 -8.13 -11.21
N PHE A 222 3.07 -8.75 -11.53
CA PHE A 222 3.15 -9.61 -12.70
C PHE A 222 2.85 -11.05 -12.30
N ASP A 223 1.96 -11.71 -13.04
CA ASP A 223 1.70 -13.14 -12.84
C ASP A 223 2.80 -14.02 -13.43
N GLU A 224 2.67 -15.32 -13.20
CA GLU A 224 3.62 -16.35 -13.67
C GLU A 224 3.77 -16.39 -15.19
N GLU A 225 2.80 -15.89 -15.94
CA GLU A 225 2.79 -15.83 -17.39
C GLU A 225 3.28 -14.48 -17.95
N GLY A 226 3.69 -13.56 -17.08
CA GLY A 226 4.13 -12.22 -17.45
C GLY A 226 2.98 -11.27 -17.84
N THR A 227 1.78 -11.49 -17.30
CA THR A 227 0.67 -10.57 -17.43
C THR A 227 0.70 -9.59 -16.25
N PHE A 228 0.62 -8.31 -16.51
CA PHE A 228 0.41 -7.32 -15.46
C PHE A 228 -1.03 -7.45 -14.94
N ILE A 229 -1.18 -7.71 -13.65
CA ILE A 229 -2.45 -7.89 -12.97
C ILE A 229 -2.67 -6.71 -12.03
N CYS A 230 -3.89 -6.16 -12.01
CA CYS A 230 -4.38 -5.29 -10.96
C CYS A 230 -5.78 -5.76 -10.58
N GLN A 231 -5.95 -6.21 -9.35
CA GLN A 231 -7.16 -6.87 -8.87
C GLN A 231 -7.38 -6.62 -7.39
N GLU A 232 -8.59 -6.91 -6.91
CA GLU A 232 -8.90 -6.93 -5.49
C GLU A 232 -8.16 -8.09 -4.79
N ILE A 233 -7.59 -7.82 -3.61
CA ILE A 233 -6.99 -8.87 -2.77
C ILE A 233 -8.10 -9.82 -2.31
N PRO A 234 -7.94 -11.14 -2.43
CA PRO A 234 -8.95 -12.11 -2.06
C PRO A 234 -9.11 -12.23 -0.53
N THR A 235 -9.76 -11.24 0.07
CA THR A 235 -9.98 -11.16 1.53
C THR A 235 -11.41 -11.47 1.93
N CYS A 236 -12.32 -11.68 0.98
CA CYS A 236 -13.72 -11.91 1.28
C CYS A 236 -14.00 -13.36 1.71
N VAL A 237 -15.15 -13.55 2.38
CA VAL A 237 -15.57 -14.86 2.92
C VAL A 237 -15.72 -15.92 1.82
N ASP A 238 -16.09 -15.48 0.61
CA ASP A 238 -16.39 -16.36 -0.52
C ASP A 238 -15.15 -16.81 -1.31
N ASP A 239 -13.95 -16.32 -0.96
CA ASP A 239 -12.73 -16.70 -1.65
C ASP A 239 -12.41 -18.18 -1.42
N PRO A 240 -12.03 -18.91 -2.45
CA PRO A 240 -11.74 -20.33 -2.32
C PRO A 240 -10.49 -20.56 -1.44
N ILE A 241 -10.59 -21.54 -0.56
CA ILE A 241 -9.45 -22.02 0.22
C ILE A 241 -8.54 -22.80 -0.73
N GLN A 242 -7.28 -22.38 -0.85
CA GLN A 242 -6.31 -22.97 -1.78
C GLN A 242 -5.72 -24.30 -1.29
N VAL A 243 -5.60 -24.44 0.02
CA VAL A 243 -5.10 -25.67 0.65
C VAL A 243 -5.98 -25.99 1.85
N ASP A 244 -6.59 -27.17 1.81
CA ASP A 244 -7.39 -27.69 2.91
C ASP A 244 -6.48 -28.18 4.04
N ASP A 245 -6.96 -28.05 5.27
CA ASP A 245 -6.29 -28.50 6.50
C ASP A 245 -5.85 -29.97 6.43
N SER A 246 -6.70 -30.85 5.95
CA SER A 246 -6.39 -32.28 5.77
C SER A 246 -5.23 -32.59 4.81
N VAL A 247 -4.92 -31.67 3.89
CA VAL A 247 -3.76 -31.75 2.99
C VAL A 247 -2.54 -31.17 3.70
N LEU A 248 -2.70 -30.00 4.30
CA LEU A 248 -1.62 -29.24 4.92
C LEU A 248 -0.98 -30.00 6.10
N GLU A 249 -1.78 -30.60 6.99
CA GLU A 249 -1.30 -31.41 8.12
C GLU A 249 -0.30 -32.50 7.73
N ASN A 250 -0.45 -33.08 6.54
CA ASN A 250 0.46 -34.11 6.04
C ASN A 250 1.73 -33.56 5.40
N LEU A 251 1.83 -32.25 5.21
CA LEU A 251 2.94 -31.58 4.54
C LEU A 251 3.80 -30.77 5.51
N ILE A 252 3.31 -30.46 6.70
CA ILE A 252 4.03 -29.69 7.70
C ILE A 252 5.24 -30.48 8.21
N ILE A 253 6.40 -29.83 8.20
CA ILE A 253 7.66 -30.33 8.75
C ILE A 253 7.87 -29.72 10.13
N GLU A 254 7.73 -28.40 10.23
CA GLU A 254 7.83 -27.65 11.47
C GLU A 254 6.79 -26.52 11.49
N GLU A 255 6.27 -26.24 12.67
CA GLU A 255 5.29 -25.18 12.92
C GLU A 255 5.72 -24.37 14.15
N PRO A 256 6.74 -23.52 14.02
CA PRO A 256 7.08 -22.61 15.10
C PRO A 256 5.98 -21.55 15.26
N TYR A 257 5.51 -21.43 16.49
CA TYR A 257 4.58 -20.36 16.85
C TYR A 257 5.33 -19.27 17.58
N SER A 258 5.28 -18.05 17.09
CA SER A 258 5.83 -16.89 17.76
C SER A 258 4.83 -15.75 17.78
N ASN A 259 4.63 -15.16 18.95
CA ASN A 259 3.94 -13.89 19.07
C ASN A 259 4.99 -12.78 19.14
N SER A 260 4.95 -11.86 18.20
CA SER A 260 5.74 -10.64 18.28
C SER A 260 4.87 -9.54 18.89
N PHE A 261 5.38 -8.93 19.97
CA PHE A 261 4.76 -7.76 20.60
C PHE A 261 5.45 -6.45 20.18
N SER A 262 6.41 -6.51 19.27
CA SER A 262 7.23 -5.36 18.88
C SER A 262 6.45 -4.26 18.15
N GLU A 263 5.30 -4.59 17.59
CA GLU A 263 4.48 -3.67 16.80
C GLU A 263 3.10 -3.42 17.41
N VAL A 264 2.94 -3.69 18.70
CA VAL A 264 1.69 -3.41 19.40
C VAL A 264 1.68 -1.98 19.92
N TYR A 265 0.78 -1.15 19.38
CA TYR A 265 0.61 0.24 19.79
C TYR A 265 -0.88 0.53 20.03
N ASN A 266 -1.22 0.98 21.25
CA ASN A 266 -2.60 1.29 21.63
C ASN A 266 -2.93 2.78 21.65
N ILE A 267 -1.97 3.59 21.24
CA ILE A 267 -2.14 5.03 20.98
C ILE A 267 -1.49 5.33 19.64
N THR A 268 -2.26 5.82 18.70
CA THR A 268 -1.81 6.16 17.35
C THR A 268 -2.13 7.61 17.04
N GLU A 269 -1.12 8.35 16.62
CA GLU A 269 -1.18 9.75 16.27
C GLU A 269 -1.01 9.93 14.75
N VAL A 270 -1.90 10.71 14.15
CA VAL A 270 -1.89 11.01 12.72
C VAL A 270 -1.97 12.51 12.51
N PHE A 271 -1.08 13.03 11.71
CA PHE A 271 -1.16 14.38 11.17
C PHE A 271 -1.57 14.31 9.69
N GLY A 272 -2.57 15.10 9.34
CA GLY A 272 -2.99 15.32 7.97
C GLY A 272 -2.34 16.56 7.38
N LYS A 273 -2.97 17.12 6.34
CA LYS A 273 -2.50 18.29 5.59
C LYS A 273 -2.10 19.43 6.50
N CYS A 274 -0.89 19.93 6.28
CA CYS A 274 -0.41 21.19 6.85
C CYS A 274 -0.32 22.25 5.74
N TRP A 275 -0.95 23.39 5.96
CA TRP A 275 -0.91 24.49 5.02
C TRP A 275 0.35 25.33 5.18
N GLU A 276 1.02 25.62 4.09
CA GLU A 276 2.05 26.68 4.07
C GLU A 276 1.37 28.05 4.16
N THR A 277 1.86 28.90 5.05
CA THR A 277 1.36 30.26 5.23
C THR A 277 2.48 31.27 5.05
N ASP A 278 2.17 32.40 4.39
CA ASP A 278 3.11 33.52 4.30
C ASP A 278 3.28 34.21 5.67
N TYR A 279 2.20 34.21 6.45
CA TYR A 279 2.14 34.82 7.78
C TYR A 279 1.29 34.00 8.73
N PHE A 280 1.76 33.81 9.96
CA PHE A 280 0.97 33.22 11.03
C PHE A 280 0.82 34.22 12.19
N CYS A 281 -0.40 34.50 12.61
CA CYS A 281 -0.69 35.50 13.64
C CYS A 281 -0.28 35.00 15.02
N ASP A 282 0.42 35.84 15.79
CA ASP A 282 0.96 35.51 17.12
C ASP A 282 -0.16 35.31 18.18
N ASN A 283 -1.23 36.09 18.08
CA ASN A 283 -2.36 36.02 19.00
C ASN A 283 -3.65 36.44 18.30
N THR A 284 -4.78 35.88 18.74
CA THR A 284 -6.10 36.21 18.23
C THR A 284 -7.11 36.31 19.39
N THR A 285 -7.89 37.36 19.38
CA THR A 285 -9.05 37.54 20.31
C THR A 285 -10.35 37.59 19.52
N ALA A 286 -11.46 37.20 20.13
CA ALA A 286 -12.79 37.26 19.51
C ALA A 286 -13.67 38.29 20.19
N SER A 287 -14.41 39.09 19.40
CA SER A 287 -15.43 40.02 19.84
C SER A 287 -16.68 39.88 18.96
N GLY A 288 -17.65 39.13 19.43
CA GLY A 288 -18.82 38.77 18.62
C GLY A 288 -18.50 37.90 17.45
N ALA A 289 -18.69 38.36 16.21
CA ALA A 289 -18.34 37.68 14.99
C ALA A 289 -16.96 38.11 14.45
N GLN A 290 -16.28 39.06 15.11
CA GLN A 290 -14.99 39.59 14.66
C GLN A 290 -13.82 38.92 15.40
N TYR A 291 -12.86 38.47 14.65
CA TYR A 291 -11.53 38.05 15.13
C TYR A 291 -10.54 39.21 14.99
N ASN A 292 -9.81 39.48 16.07
CA ASN A 292 -8.74 40.48 16.09
C ASN A 292 -7.42 39.74 16.32
N ALA A 293 -6.64 39.62 15.28
CA ALA A 293 -5.35 38.93 15.29
C ALA A 293 -4.20 39.95 15.34
N THR A 294 -3.10 39.57 15.95
CA THR A 294 -1.87 40.35 15.98
C THR A 294 -0.76 39.62 15.21
N LEU A 295 0.00 40.39 14.45
CA LEU A 295 1.13 39.92 13.67
C LEU A 295 2.32 40.85 13.90
N ASN A 296 3.45 40.32 14.39
CA ASN A 296 4.64 41.10 14.70
C ASN A 296 5.50 41.30 13.45
N VAL A 297 4.95 42.02 12.47
CA VAL A 297 5.65 42.41 11.24
C VAL A 297 5.60 43.92 11.08
N THR A 298 6.78 44.58 10.92
CA THR A 298 6.89 46.03 10.77
C THR A 298 6.26 46.48 9.44
N ASN A 299 5.42 47.53 9.49
CA ASN A 299 4.71 48.09 8.33
C ASN A 299 3.87 47.06 7.55
N PHE A 300 3.26 46.12 8.29
CA PHE A 300 2.40 45.11 7.71
C PHE A 300 1.17 45.73 7.02
N VAL A 301 0.89 45.27 5.80
CA VAL A 301 -0.29 45.61 5.02
C VAL A 301 -0.83 44.31 4.38
N TYR A 302 -2.15 44.25 4.16
CA TYR A 302 -2.71 43.11 3.43
C TYR A 302 -2.21 43.04 2.00
N GLN A 303 -1.81 41.86 1.57
CA GLN A 303 -1.37 41.61 0.21
C GLN A 303 -2.24 40.55 -0.45
N ASN A 304 -2.72 40.83 -1.67
CA ASN A 304 -3.50 39.87 -2.43
C ASN A 304 -2.70 38.59 -2.70
N ASN A 305 -3.40 37.47 -2.69
CA ASN A 305 -2.88 36.13 -2.90
C ASN A 305 -1.89 35.63 -1.84
N LYS A 306 -1.89 36.24 -0.65
CA LYS A 306 -1.10 35.78 0.50
C LYS A 306 -1.98 34.99 1.47
N TYR A 307 -1.37 33.98 2.10
CA TYR A 307 -1.99 33.07 3.05
C TYR A 307 -1.66 33.51 4.48
N TYR A 308 -2.72 33.63 5.31
CA TYR A 308 -2.62 34.04 6.70
C TYR A 308 -3.14 32.94 7.60
N GLY A 309 -2.32 32.46 8.54
CA GLY A 309 -2.71 31.53 9.59
C GLY A 309 -3.11 32.28 10.88
N PHE A 310 -4.14 31.82 11.57
CA PHE A 310 -4.51 32.34 12.88
C PHE A 310 -5.24 31.30 13.71
N THR A 311 -5.11 31.38 15.04
CA THR A 311 -5.81 30.49 15.96
C THR A 311 -7.13 31.11 16.39
N VAL A 312 -8.22 30.37 16.28
CA VAL A 312 -9.58 30.80 16.62
C VAL A 312 -9.84 30.57 18.12
N PRO A 313 -10.00 31.63 18.95
CA PRO A 313 -10.21 31.44 20.39
C PRO A 313 -11.64 31.00 20.75
N ALA A 314 -12.61 31.22 19.86
CA ALA A 314 -14.00 30.80 20.02
C ALA A 314 -14.58 30.44 18.65
N ALA A 315 -15.50 29.47 18.60
CA ALA A 315 -16.16 29.08 17.36
C ALA A 315 -16.78 30.27 16.63
N ASN A 316 -16.71 30.29 15.30
CA ASN A 316 -17.22 31.44 14.55
C ASN A 316 -18.73 31.53 14.62
N LYS A 317 -19.21 32.77 14.68
CA LYS A 317 -20.59 33.12 14.41
C LYS A 317 -20.80 33.37 12.92
N ALA A 318 -22.05 33.42 12.49
CA ALA A 318 -22.37 33.82 11.12
C ALA A 318 -21.77 35.19 10.78
N ASN A 319 -21.37 35.37 9.52
CA ASN A 319 -20.70 36.57 9.00
C ASN A 319 -19.41 36.93 9.75
N ALA A 320 -18.57 35.94 10.01
CA ALA A 320 -17.30 36.15 10.67
C ALA A 320 -16.38 37.07 9.88
N THR A 321 -15.64 37.90 10.61
CA THR A 321 -14.67 38.84 10.03
C THR A 321 -13.32 38.72 10.70
N LEU A 322 -12.26 39.10 9.99
CA LEU A 322 -10.90 39.14 10.51
C LEU A 322 -10.30 40.52 10.38
N LYS A 323 -9.66 40.97 11.47
CA LYS A 323 -8.82 42.15 11.54
C LYS A 323 -7.43 41.72 11.97
N ILE A 324 -6.38 42.11 11.23
CA ILE A 324 -4.98 41.86 11.63
C ILE A 324 -4.33 43.22 11.95
N ASN A 325 -3.79 43.34 13.16
CA ASN A 325 -3.26 44.59 13.71
C ASN A 325 -4.32 45.70 13.68
N ASP A 326 -3.92 46.92 13.36
CA ASP A 326 -4.81 48.06 13.25
C ASP A 326 -5.34 48.32 11.83
N LEU A 327 -5.29 47.30 10.96
CA LEU A 327 -5.79 47.42 9.59
C LEU A 327 -7.33 47.34 9.51
N GLU A 328 -7.87 47.51 8.31
CA GLU A 328 -9.28 47.37 8.04
C GLU A 328 -9.79 45.94 8.31
N VAL A 329 -11.07 45.87 8.69
CA VAL A 329 -11.78 44.60 8.94
C VAL A 329 -12.37 44.09 7.63
N TYR A 330 -12.11 42.81 7.31
CA TYR A 330 -12.65 42.17 6.13
C TYR A 330 -13.42 40.89 6.46
N PRO A 331 -14.43 40.50 5.66
CA PRO A 331 -15.20 39.28 5.89
C PRO A 331 -14.37 38.02 5.60
N ILE A 332 -14.64 36.96 6.38
CA ILE A 332 -14.17 35.61 6.07
C ILE A 332 -15.28 34.91 5.29
N VAL A 333 -14.97 34.39 4.13
CA VAL A 333 -15.90 33.73 3.20
C VAL A 333 -15.36 32.36 2.77
N ASN A 334 -16.22 31.50 2.26
CA ASN A 334 -15.79 30.27 1.59
C ASN A 334 -15.09 30.57 0.27
N VAL A 335 -14.41 29.56 -0.31
CA VAL A 335 -13.71 29.71 -1.59
C VAL A 335 -14.64 30.13 -2.73
N ASP A 336 -15.91 29.73 -2.68
CA ASP A 336 -16.98 30.09 -3.62
C ASP A 336 -17.63 31.47 -3.35
N ASP A 337 -17.03 32.29 -2.50
CA ASP A 337 -17.51 33.62 -2.10
C ASP A 337 -18.77 33.61 -1.20
N SER A 338 -19.29 32.47 -0.82
CA SER A 338 -20.41 32.33 0.10
C SER A 338 -19.98 32.61 1.54
N SER A 339 -20.94 33.05 2.38
CA SER A 339 -20.67 33.24 3.82
C SER A 339 -20.40 31.91 4.51
N ILE A 340 -19.40 31.88 5.41
CA ILE A 340 -19.14 30.67 6.23
C ILE A 340 -20.30 30.47 7.24
N ALA A 341 -20.69 29.19 7.41
CA ALA A 341 -21.72 28.83 8.38
C ALA A 341 -21.21 29.02 9.83
N GLU A 342 -22.14 29.21 10.76
CA GLU A 342 -21.79 29.28 12.19
C GLU A 342 -21.20 27.92 12.64
N GLY A 343 -20.10 27.98 13.39
CA GLY A 343 -19.42 26.78 13.89
C GLY A 343 -18.52 26.07 12.87
N THR A 344 -18.31 26.62 11.66
CA THR A 344 -17.35 26.08 10.68
C THR A 344 -15.91 26.09 11.21
N MET A 345 -15.53 27.18 11.88
CA MET A 345 -14.24 27.27 12.56
C MET A 345 -14.43 26.96 14.05
N LEU A 346 -13.75 25.94 14.54
CA LEU A 346 -13.87 25.44 15.92
C LEU A 346 -12.96 26.23 16.87
N ALA A 347 -13.37 26.35 18.14
CA ALA A 347 -12.56 27.00 19.15
C ALA A 347 -11.22 26.29 19.38
N ASN A 348 -10.16 27.06 19.57
CA ASN A 348 -8.80 26.60 19.80
C ASN A 348 -8.17 25.81 18.63
N HIS A 349 -8.71 25.97 17.41
CA HIS A 349 -8.10 25.43 16.19
C HIS A 349 -7.50 26.57 15.37
N SER A 350 -6.43 26.25 14.65
CA SER A 350 -5.80 27.18 13.74
C SER A 350 -6.32 26.99 12.33
N TYR A 351 -6.58 28.09 11.64
CA TYR A 351 -7.13 28.09 10.28
C TYR A 351 -6.27 28.93 9.35
N VAL A 352 -6.36 28.64 8.07
CA VAL A 352 -5.70 29.37 7.01
C VAL A 352 -6.73 30.08 6.15
N VAL A 353 -6.47 31.34 5.86
CA VAL A 353 -7.26 32.16 4.96
C VAL A 353 -6.37 32.80 3.91
N LYS A 354 -6.84 32.85 2.66
CA LYS A 354 -6.20 33.56 1.56
C LYS A 354 -6.81 34.96 1.44
N PHE A 355 -6.01 35.99 1.48
CA PHE A 355 -6.52 37.35 1.26
C PHE A 355 -6.56 37.69 -0.23
N TYR A 356 -7.72 38.09 -0.72
CA TYR A 356 -7.90 38.57 -2.08
C TYR A 356 -9.09 39.53 -2.15
N ASN A 357 -8.95 40.62 -2.88
CA ASN A 357 -10.00 41.59 -3.18
C ASN A 357 -10.85 42.00 -1.94
N LYS A 358 -10.18 42.38 -0.84
CA LYS A 358 -10.84 42.82 0.42
C LYS A 358 -11.68 41.73 1.10
N LYS A 359 -11.36 40.46 0.91
CA LYS A 359 -11.96 39.31 1.58
C LYS A 359 -10.89 38.32 2.01
N PHE A 360 -11.20 37.56 3.05
CA PHE A 360 -10.41 36.42 3.49
C PHE A 360 -11.14 35.13 3.09
N TYR A 361 -10.60 34.37 2.18
CA TYR A 361 -11.13 33.09 1.72
C TYR A 361 -10.62 31.96 2.58
N LEU A 362 -11.51 31.30 3.32
CA LEU A 362 -11.18 30.19 4.21
C LEU A 362 -10.66 28.99 3.38
N GLN A 363 -9.45 28.56 3.62
CA GLN A 363 -8.83 27.42 2.95
C GLN A 363 -9.03 26.12 3.73
N GLY A 364 -9.06 26.18 5.08
CA GLY A 364 -9.20 25.03 5.94
C GLY A 364 -8.46 25.19 7.27
N GLN A 365 -8.30 24.09 8.00
CA GLN A 365 -7.47 24.07 9.19
C GLN A 365 -5.98 24.15 8.81
N TYR A 366 -5.19 24.83 9.65
CA TYR A 366 -3.74 24.98 9.44
C TYR A 366 -3.03 23.63 9.42
N GLN A 367 -3.35 22.78 10.39
CA GLN A 367 -2.87 21.39 10.44
C GLN A 367 -3.98 20.51 10.99
N ILE A 368 -4.23 19.44 10.29
CA ILE A 368 -5.18 18.42 10.71
C ILE A 368 -4.45 17.42 11.59
N HIS A 369 -5.05 17.06 12.73
CA HIS A 369 -4.44 16.22 13.72
C HIS A 369 -5.48 15.36 14.42
N ALA A 370 -5.21 14.07 14.56
CA ALA A 370 -6.09 13.16 15.30
C ALA A 370 -5.29 12.10 16.06
N ILE A 371 -5.89 11.61 17.15
CA ILE A 371 -5.33 10.51 17.93
C ILE A 371 -6.41 9.48 18.23
N ALA A 372 -6.11 8.21 18.02
CA ALA A 372 -6.91 7.09 18.47
C ALA A 372 -6.26 6.38 19.66
N THR A 373 -7.08 5.96 20.62
CA THR A 373 -6.64 5.27 21.82
C THR A 373 -7.55 4.07 22.08
N LEU A 374 -6.98 2.94 22.51
CA LEU A 374 -7.70 1.70 22.75
C LEU A 374 -7.90 1.43 24.25
N TRP A 375 -9.14 1.19 24.67
CA TRP A 375 -9.55 1.03 26.05
C TRP A 375 -10.37 -0.24 26.27
N ASP A 376 -10.30 -0.79 27.49
CA ASP A 376 -11.14 -1.90 27.92
C ASP A 376 -12.57 -1.41 28.21
N GLU A 377 -12.67 -0.28 28.90
CA GLU A 377 -13.91 0.42 29.18
C GLU A 377 -13.83 1.89 28.76
N LYS A 378 -14.97 2.50 28.48
CA LYS A 378 -14.99 3.93 28.13
C LYS A 378 -14.42 4.79 29.25
N PRO A 379 -13.31 5.49 29.03
CA PRO A 379 -12.69 6.30 30.06
C PRO A 379 -13.61 7.45 30.51
N SER A 380 -13.54 7.81 31.79
CA SER A 380 -14.34 8.92 32.33
C SER A 380 -14.01 10.24 31.62
N PRO A 381 -14.96 11.22 31.59
CA PRO A 381 -14.70 12.52 30.99
C PRO A 381 -13.44 13.23 31.50
N ALA A 382 -13.11 13.05 32.78
CA ALA A 382 -11.89 13.61 33.36
C ALA A 382 -10.62 12.97 32.80
N VAL A 383 -10.63 11.65 32.56
CA VAL A 383 -9.53 10.93 31.91
C VAL A 383 -9.41 11.35 30.45
N GLN A 384 -10.52 11.41 29.72
CA GLN A 384 -10.53 11.88 28.33
C GLN A 384 -9.93 13.28 28.21
N GLN A 385 -10.36 14.22 29.08
CA GLN A 385 -9.81 15.59 29.08
C GLN A 385 -8.31 15.62 29.40
N ARG A 386 -7.84 14.77 30.35
CA ARG A 386 -6.43 14.63 30.66
C ARG A 386 -5.62 14.18 29.45
N TYR A 387 -6.11 13.22 28.67
CA TYR A 387 -5.44 12.74 27.44
C TYR A 387 -5.42 13.82 26.37
N LYS A 388 -6.55 14.51 26.12
CA LYS A 388 -6.60 15.64 25.19
C LYS A 388 -5.60 16.74 25.54
N THR A 389 -5.46 17.06 26.83
CA THR A 389 -4.49 18.06 27.30
C THR A 389 -3.06 17.53 27.17
N LYS A 390 -2.81 16.25 27.55
CA LYS A 390 -1.47 15.65 27.50
C LYS A 390 -0.90 15.64 26.08
N TYR A 391 -1.70 15.29 25.10
CA TYR A 391 -1.30 15.17 23.71
C TYR A 391 -1.63 16.41 22.87
N ASN A 392 -2.14 17.46 23.47
CA ASN A 392 -2.56 18.69 22.79
C ASN A 392 -3.43 18.43 21.54
N CYS A 393 -4.34 17.47 21.65
CA CYS A 393 -5.24 17.08 20.57
C CYS A 393 -6.68 17.01 21.08
N ASN A 394 -7.58 17.74 20.44
CA ASN A 394 -9.02 17.71 20.75
C ASN A 394 -9.76 16.65 19.92
N ASN A 395 -9.24 16.32 18.73
CA ASN A 395 -9.78 15.33 17.82
C ASN A 395 -9.27 13.93 18.22
N MET A 396 -9.85 13.38 19.29
CA MET A 396 -9.43 12.09 19.85
C MET A 396 -10.57 11.09 19.87
N SER A 397 -10.26 9.87 19.42
CA SER A 397 -11.10 8.69 19.58
C SER A 397 -10.67 7.86 20.78
N PHE A 398 -11.66 7.40 21.54
CA PHE A 398 -11.52 6.49 22.67
C PHE A 398 -12.22 5.18 22.31
N VAL A 399 -11.52 4.33 21.54
CA VAL A 399 -12.06 3.07 21.04
C VAL A 399 -12.18 2.08 22.21
N VAL A 400 -13.33 1.43 22.34
CA VAL A 400 -13.59 0.49 23.42
C VAL A 400 -13.68 -0.93 22.87
N LYS A 401 -12.79 -1.82 23.31
CA LYS A 401 -12.70 -3.23 22.92
C LYS A 401 -12.35 -4.09 24.15
N PRO A 402 -13.33 -4.51 24.97
CA PRO A 402 -13.08 -5.20 26.25
C PRO A 402 -12.30 -6.51 26.10
N ASP A 403 -12.50 -7.22 24.99
CA ASP A 403 -11.86 -8.50 24.71
C ASP A 403 -10.44 -8.37 24.14
N ASN A 404 -10.00 -7.14 23.82
CA ASN A 404 -8.68 -6.91 23.28
C ASN A 404 -7.63 -6.96 24.43
N PRO A 405 -6.56 -7.78 24.32
CA PRO A 405 -5.54 -7.89 25.35
C PRO A 405 -4.60 -6.67 25.45
N TYR A 406 -4.62 -5.76 24.46
CA TYR A 406 -3.67 -4.64 24.36
C TYR A 406 -4.26 -3.29 24.72
N THR A 407 -5.38 -3.27 25.39
CA THR A 407 -5.99 -2.02 25.89
C THR A 407 -5.05 -1.29 26.86
N ILE A 408 -5.19 0.04 26.91
CA ILE A 408 -4.42 0.88 27.87
C ILE A 408 -4.63 0.42 29.31
N ASP A 409 -5.81 -0.08 29.64
CA ASP A 409 -6.13 -0.57 30.97
C ASP A 409 -5.35 -1.85 31.34
N LYS A 410 -5.02 -2.69 30.35
CA LYS A 410 -4.33 -3.99 30.55
C LYS A 410 -2.81 -3.88 30.48
N ILE A 411 -2.27 -3.16 29.49
CA ILE A 411 -0.82 -3.11 29.25
C ILE A 411 -0.18 -1.73 29.47
N GLY A 412 -1.00 -0.72 29.80
CA GLY A 412 -0.55 0.68 29.85
C GLY A 412 -0.45 1.33 28.46
N PRO A 413 -0.13 2.64 28.42
CA PRO A 413 -0.04 3.39 27.17
C PRO A 413 1.23 3.04 26.38
N VAL A 414 1.07 2.57 25.15
CA VAL A 414 2.13 2.30 24.18
C VAL A 414 1.84 3.12 22.92
N VAL A 415 2.72 4.07 22.62
CA VAL A 415 2.53 5.07 21.55
C VAL A 415 3.26 4.63 20.29
N ALA A 416 2.56 4.63 19.15
CA ALA A 416 3.15 4.39 17.84
C ALA A 416 4.04 5.56 17.38
N GLN A 417 4.88 5.31 16.39
CA GLN A 417 5.50 6.40 15.63
C GLN A 417 4.39 7.24 14.98
N THR A 418 4.59 8.55 14.97
CA THR A 418 3.66 9.50 14.34
C THR A 418 3.55 9.23 12.84
N ILE A 419 2.34 9.25 12.31
CA ILE A 419 2.03 9.10 10.90
C ILE A 419 1.74 10.49 10.34
N GLU A 420 2.38 10.83 9.23
CA GLU A 420 2.13 12.04 8.46
C GLU A 420 1.54 11.65 7.12
N ASP A 421 0.38 12.25 6.75
CA ASP A 421 -0.35 11.92 5.53
C ASP A 421 -0.99 13.20 4.96
N ASP A 422 -0.29 13.81 4.02
CA ASP A 422 -0.64 15.11 3.43
C ASP A 422 -1.92 15.09 2.57
N VAL A 423 -2.41 13.90 2.21
CA VAL A 423 -3.67 13.76 1.46
C VAL A 423 -4.91 13.77 2.35
N ILE A 424 -4.75 13.79 3.66
CA ILE A 424 -5.86 13.91 4.62
C ILE A 424 -6.22 15.38 4.83
N TRP A 425 -7.44 15.77 4.42
CA TRP A 425 -7.89 17.16 4.40
C TRP A 425 -8.93 17.50 5.47
N THR A 426 -9.49 16.50 6.18
CA THR A 426 -10.52 16.73 7.18
C THR A 426 -10.18 16.08 8.52
N ASP A 427 -10.67 16.67 9.62
CA ASP A 427 -10.54 16.10 10.96
C ASP A 427 -11.17 14.70 11.06
N LYS A 428 -12.27 14.48 10.36
CA LYS A 428 -12.97 13.20 10.35
C LYS A 428 -12.12 12.10 9.73
N ASP A 429 -11.57 12.36 8.57
CA ASP A 429 -10.76 11.37 7.85
C ASP A 429 -9.45 11.10 8.60
N CYS A 430 -8.87 12.14 9.21
CA CYS A 430 -7.69 11.99 10.07
C CYS A 430 -7.99 11.09 11.28
N LEU A 431 -9.15 11.25 11.91
CA LEU A 431 -9.58 10.42 13.02
C LEU A 431 -9.81 8.97 12.60
N GLN A 432 -10.46 8.76 11.44
CA GLN A 432 -10.65 7.43 10.87
C GLN A 432 -9.32 6.75 10.55
N ARG A 433 -8.35 7.50 10.02
CA ARG A 433 -7.00 6.97 9.79
C ARG A 433 -6.34 6.57 11.10
N ALA A 434 -6.42 7.40 12.13
CA ALA A 434 -5.87 7.07 13.44
C ALA A 434 -6.53 5.82 14.05
N GLU A 435 -7.85 5.67 13.94
CA GLU A 435 -8.59 4.49 14.39
C GLU A 435 -8.18 3.22 13.63
N TYR A 436 -8.00 3.32 12.32
CA TYR A 436 -7.56 2.21 11.48
C TYR A 436 -6.15 1.74 11.86
N GLU A 437 -5.20 2.65 11.96
CA GLU A 437 -3.83 2.30 12.31
C GLU A 437 -3.74 1.74 13.74
N ASN A 438 -4.55 2.28 14.66
CA ASN A 438 -4.66 1.75 16.02
C ASN A 438 -5.25 0.33 16.00
N TRP A 439 -6.29 0.07 15.20
CA TRP A 439 -6.84 -1.27 15.01
C TRP A 439 -5.78 -2.22 14.42
N LYS A 440 -5.08 -1.80 13.37
CA LYS A 440 -4.05 -2.60 12.69
C LYS A 440 -2.95 -3.08 13.65
N THR A 441 -2.50 -2.20 14.55
CA THR A 441 -1.44 -2.51 15.50
C THR A 441 -1.93 -3.21 16.79
N THR A 442 -3.23 -3.23 17.04
CA THR A 442 -3.83 -3.87 18.22
C THR A 442 -4.66 -5.11 17.89
N VAL A 443 -4.89 -5.38 16.62
CA VAL A 443 -5.36 -6.69 16.18
C VAL A 443 -4.14 -7.61 16.22
N LEU A 444 -4.19 -8.60 17.11
CA LEU A 444 -3.26 -9.71 17.04
C LEU A 444 -3.42 -10.40 15.70
N SER A 445 -2.53 -10.08 14.79
CA SER A 445 -2.23 -11.05 13.76
C SER A 445 -1.33 -12.10 14.39
N ASN A 446 -1.88 -13.26 14.70
CA ASN A 446 -1.04 -14.41 14.98
C ASN A 446 -0.20 -14.63 13.72
N GLN A 447 1.08 -14.33 13.78
CA GLN A 447 1.99 -14.70 12.71
C GLN A 447 2.27 -16.19 12.89
N VAL A 448 1.79 -16.98 11.95
CA VAL A 448 2.07 -18.39 11.87
C VAL A 448 3.16 -18.57 10.82
N SER A 449 4.31 -18.99 11.26
CA SER A 449 5.37 -19.43 10.37
C SER A 449 5.36 -20.95 10.34
N MET A 450 5.37 -21.55 9.15
CA MET A 450 5.46 -23.00 9.02
C MET A 450 6.48 -23.39 7.95
N GLN A 451 7.19 -24.46 8.21
CA GLN A 451 7.98 -25.13 7.19
C GLN A 451 7.22 -26.35 6.68
N THR A 452 7.05 -26.42 5.37
CA THR A 452 6.29 -27.49 4.72
C THR A 452 7.04 -28.08 3.55
N VAL A 453 6.57 -29.21 3.06
CA VAL A 453 6.92 -29.69 1.74
C VAL A 453 6.44 -28.65 0.72
N ALA A 454 7.27 -28.36 -0.29
CA ALA A 454 6.97 -27.31 -1.27
C ALA A 454 5.64 -27.56 -2.01
N ILE A 455 4.76 -26.58 -1.97
CA ILE A 455 3.46 -26.55 -2.68
C ILE A 455 3.62 -25.59 -3.86
N PRO A 456 3.87 -26.08 -5.08
CA PRO A 456 4.36 -25.26 -6.18
C PRO A 456 3.34 -24.25 -6.74
N TRP A 457 2.06 -24.34 -6.37
CA TRP A 457 1.00 -23.42 -6.81
C TRP A 457 0.56 -22.42 -5.73
N LEU A 458 1.13 -22.51 -4.53
CA LEU A 458 0.79 -21.57 -3.47
C LEU A 458 1.41 -20.20 -3.76
N ASP A 459 0.62 -19.16 -3.57
CA ASP A 459 1.02 -17.78 -3.78
C ASP A 459 0.61 -16.91 -2.59
N VAL A 460 1.16 -15.72 -2.47
CA VAL A 460 0.78 -14.76 -1.44
C VAL A 460 -0.64 -14.21 -1.69
N ASN A 461 -1.24 -13.65 -0.66
CA ASN A 461 -2.64 -13.20 -0.62
C ASN A 461 -3.66 -14.30 -0.88
N GLN A 462 -3.24 -15.57 -0.81
CA GLN A 462 -4.15 -16.72 -0.85
C GLN A 462 -4.56 -17.14 0.55
N LYS A 463 -5.78 -17.65 0.65
CA LYS A 463 -6.37 -18.09 1.91
C LYS A 463 -6.09 -19.57 2.18
N ILE A 464 -5.60 -19.84 3.38
CA ILE A 464 -5.36 -21.19 3.90
C ILE A 464 -6.26 -21.39 5.11
N LYS A 465 -6.89 -22.57 5.21
CA LYS A 465 -7.52 -23.03 6.44
C LYS A 465 -6.56 -23.97 7.15
N HIS A 466 -6.28 -23.71 8.42
CA HIS A 466 -5.36 -24.52 9.20
C HIS A 466 -5.79 -24.62 10.66
N HIS A 467 -5.61 -25.80 11.25
CA HIS A 467 -5.82 -26.07 12.66
C HIS A 467 -4.48 -26.10 13.38
N LEU A 468 -4.24 -25.09 14.20
CA LEU A 468 -3.04 -25.06 15.04
C LEU A 468 -3.18 -26.10 16.16
N ALA A 469 -2.44 -27.19 16.05
CA ALA A 469 -2.57 -28.38 16.92
C ALA A 469 -2.46 -28.08 18.43
N LYS A 470 -1.73 -27.04 18.82
CA LYS A 470 -1.56 -26.63 20.22
C LYS A 470 -2.66 -25.69 20.73
N GLN A 471 -3.35 -24.97 19.86
CA GLN A 471 -4.35 -23.99 20.26
C GLN A 471 -5.79 -24.50 20.17
N GLN A 472 -6.00 -25.66 19.55
CA GLN A 472 -7.33 -26.26 19.30
C GLN A 472 -8.29 -25.28 18.58
N THR A 473 -7.77 -24.32 17.84
CA THR A 473 -8.54 -23.34 17.08
C THR A 473 -8.38 -23.59 15.58
N GLU A 474 -9.49 -23.78 14.91
CA GLU A 474 -9.50 -23.67 13.44
C GLU A 474 -9.40 -22.19 13.08
N GLY A 475 -8.36 -21.82 12.33
CA GLY A 475 -8.14 -20.49 11.82
C GLY A 475 -8.19 -20.44 10.30
N GLN A 476 -8.50 -19.27 9.77
CA GLN A 476 -8.27 -18.93 8.38
C GLN A 476 -7.12 -17.92 8.34
N TYR A 477 -6.15 -18.18 7.48
CA TYR A 477 -4.94 -17.40 7.37
C TYR A 477 -4.77 -16.91 5.94
N ILE A 478 -4.10 -15.75 5.80
CA ILE A 478 -3.64 -15.23 4.52
C ILE A 478 -2.13 -15.38 4.45
N VAL A 479 -1.66 -15.92 3.36
CA VAL A 479 -0.22 -16.05 3.06
C VAL A 479 0.37 -14.68 2.78
N LYS A 480 1.43 -14.31 3.50
CA LYS A 480 2.14 -13.04 3.35
C LYS A 480 3.49 -13.20 2.65
N SER A 481 4.23 -14.22 2.99
CA SER A 481 5.49 -14.52 2.32
C SER A 481 5.71 -16.03 2.20
N ILE A 482 6.43 -16.40 1.17
CA ILE A 482 6.84 -17.78 0.88
C ILE A 482 8.31 -17.76 0.49
N SER A 483 9.11 -18.62 1.09
CA SER A 483 10.48 -18.87 0.68
C SER A 483 10.64 -20.33 0.27
N HIS A 484 11.02 -20.59 -0.98
CA HIS A 484 11.16 -21.92 -1.55
C HIS A 484 12.63 -22.35 -1.66
N ASP A 485 12.98 -23.48 -1.05
CA ASP A 485 14.13 -24.28 -1.44
C ASP A 485 13.68 -25.37 -2.42
N VAL A 486 13.79 -25.08 -3.70
CA VAL A 486 13.24 -25.96 -4.74
C VAL A 486 13.95 -27.30 -4.79
N MET A 487 15.28 -27.31 -4.67
CA MET A 487 16.05 -28.55 -4.74
C MET A 487 15.90 -29.38 -3.45
N GLY A 488 15.75 -28.73 -2.30
CA GLY A 488 15.41 -29.37 -1.02
C GLY A 488 13.96 -29.85 -0.95
N GLY A 489 13.09 -29.37 -1.84
CA GLY A 489 11.67 -29.72 -1.89
C GLY A 489 10.87 -29.20 -0.70
N THR A 490 11.34 -28.13 -0.08
CA THR A 490 10.71 -27.51 1.09
C THR A 490 10.39 -26.04 0.84
N MET A 491 9.47 -25.51 1.63
CA MET A 491 9.20 -24.09 1.67
C MET A 491 8.88 -23.64 3.10
N SER A 492 9.20 -22.38 3.38
CA SER A 492 8.74 -21.66 4.56
C SER A 492 7.59 -20.74 4.16
N VAL A 493 6.52 -20.74 4.91
CA VAL A 493 5.33 -19.91 4.67
C VAL A 493 5.05 -19.07 5.90
N GLU A 494 4.97 -17.76 5.72
CA GLU A 494 4.49 -16.85 6.74
C GLU A 494 3.05 -16.45 6.44
N MET A 495 2.21 -16.57 7.43
CA MET A 495 0.79 -16.29 7.34
C MET A 495 0.36 -15.41 8.49
N ILE A 496 -0.68 -14.63 8.25
CA ILE A 496 -1.38 -13.87 9.27
C ILE A 496 -2.83 -14.34 9.37
N ASP A 497 -3.44 -14.14 10.54
CA ASP A 497 -4.87 -14.38 10.70
C ASP A 497 -5.66 -13.61 9.63
N PHE A 498 -6.66 -14.28 9.06
CA PHE A 498 -7.60 -13.62 8.16
C PHE A 498 -8.58 -12.79 8.98
N TYR A 499 -8.58 -11.49 8.75
CA TYR A 499 -9.59 -10.58 9.24
C TYR A 499 -10.35 -9.96 8.07
N PRO A 500 -11.68 -9.86 8.16
CA PRO A 500 -12.44 -9.07 7.20
C PRO A 500 -11.86 -7.65 7.14
N LEU A 501 -11.90 -7.06 5.98
CA LEU A 501 -11.41 -5.71 5.76
C LEU A 501 -12.02 -4.75 6.78
N TYR A 502 -11.18 -3.94 7.45
CA TYR A 502 -11.69 -2.87 8.28
C TYR A 502 -12.40 -1.84 7.38
N PRO A 503 -13.61 -1.40 7.75
CA PRO A 503 -14.41 -0.48 6.93
C PRO A 503 -13.85 0.94 7.01
N TYR A 504 -12.64 1.13 6.54
CA TYR A 504 -11.92 2.38 6.49
C TYR A 504 -11.65 2.77 5.04
N ILE A 505 -11.89 4.03 4.73
CA ILE A 505 -11.54 4.63 3.45
C ILE A 505 -10.70 5.87 3.68
N THR A 506 -9.64 6.06 2.92
CA THR A 506 -8.84 7.28 2.93
C THR A 506 -9.65 8.46 2.39
N THR A 507 -9.16 9.68 2.58
CA THR A 507 -9.78 10.86 1.97
C THR A 507 -9.94 10.69 0.46
N ASP A 508 -8.93 10.14 -0.17
CA ASP A 508 -8.91 9.90 -1.61
C ASP A 508 -9.96 8.87 -2.02
N GLN A 509 -10.05 7.79 -1.27
CA GLN A 509 -11.09 6.78 -1.45
C GLN A 509 -12.48 7.33 -1.21
N ALA A 510 -12.65 8.20 -0.20
CA ALA A 510 -13.91 8.87 0.07
C ALA A 510 -14.33 9.79 -1.09
N LEU A 511 -13.39 10.54 -1.67
CA LEU A 511 -13.63 11.38 -2.84
C LEU A 511 -13.93 10.53 -4.07
N ALA A 512 -13.17 9.49 -4.33
CA ALA A 512 -13.41 8.56 -5.43
C ALA A 512 -14.79 7.87 -5.33
N ASN A 513 -15.27 7.61 -4.11
CA ASN A 513 -16.57 7.00 -3.84
C ASN A 513 -17.71 8.01 -3.74
N SER A 514 -17.46 9.29 -3.56
CA SER A 514 -18.49 10.32 -3.28
C SER A 514 -19.56 10.41 -4.36
N GLN A 515 -19.21 10.23 -5.60
CA GLN A 515 -20.15 10.25 -6.72
C GLN A 515 -21.11 9.06 -6.75
N LYS A 516 -20.81 7.97 -6.05
CA LYS A 516 -21.64 6.77 -5.98
C LYS A 516 -22.45 6.63 -4.71
N ALA A 517 -22.38 7.62 -3.79
CA ALA A 517 -23.11 7.65 -2.51
C ALA A 517 -23.00 6.34 -1.71
N LYS A 518 -21.92 5.60 -1.86
CA LYS A 518 -21.65 4.39 -1.10
C LYS A 518 -20.28 4.51 -0.45
N ALA A 519 -20.20 5.30 0.63
CA ALA A 519 -19.26 4.94 1.67
C ALA A 519 -19.67 3.51 2.09
N ILE A 520 -18.79 2.55 1.89
CA ILE A 520 -19.02 1.20 2.40
C ILE A 520 -18.83 1.32 3.91
N LEU A 521 -19.89 1.69 4.60
CA LEU A 521 -20.02 1.52 6.04
C LEU A 521 -20.46 0.06 6.22
N ILE A 522 -19.56 -0.80 6.59
CA ILE A 522 -19.88 -2.13 7.13
C ILE A 522 -19.93 -2.01 8.65
#